data_6805681edd31863d5b767985f324d96a
#
_entry.id   6805681edd31863d5b767985f324d96a
#
_cell.length_a   1.000
_cell.length_b   1.000
_cell.length_c   1.000
_cell.angle_alpha   90.00
_cell.angle_beta   90.00
_cell.angle_gamma   90.00
#
_symmetry.space_group_name_H-M   'P 1'
#
loop_
_entity.id
_entity.type
_entity.pdbx_description
1 polymer ?
#
loop_
_entity_poly.entity_id
_entity_poly.type
_entity_poly.pdbx_seq_one_letter_code
_entity_poly.pdbx_strand_id
1 'polypeptide(L)'
;MERVKVVEIDQDDRRKVVSKPYDVDAWLKFDFPGRHGTYSGMRYGWRQFNATDWDHRTRKNAIFKIIDGGKDWAHDVDKTEHGNADYLLMNNLDYTDKKLQDDVKQWGAWIVKELGLAGFRLDAIQHFSHKFSNEWMTHVQSKSNEPLFFVGEFWSGNVQLLTHWLDASPAGLHLYDAPLLYNLARTSWSKKPDLSSIFDQTLVQARPQSAVTLVMSHDTQYSTHSLTCRL
;
A
#
# COMPACT_ATOMS: atom_id res chain seq x y z
N MET A 1 20.89 10.71 -7.10
CA MET A 1 20.23 11.98 -6.68
C MET A 1 19.72 12.68 -7.92
N GLU A 2 18.50 13.23 -7.86
CA GLU A 2 17.93 14.06 -8.91
C GLU A 2 17.32 15.31 -8.28
N ARG A 3 17.35 16.42 -9.04
CA ARG A 3 16.71 17.67 -8.64
C ARG A 3 15.32 17.71 -9.25
N VAL A 4 14.31 17.96 -8.40
CA VAL A 4 12.91 18.02 -8.81
C VAL A 4 12.21 19.20 -8.14
N LYS A 5 11.21 19.75 -8.84
CA LYS A 5 10.36 20.81 -8.30
C LYS A 5 9.19 20.19 -7.52
N VAL A 6 9.01 20.69 -6.32
CA VAL A 6 8.02 20.18 -5.38
C VAL A 6 7.17 21.28 -4.76
N VAL A 7 6.08 20.87 -4.13
CA VAL A 7 5.39 21.61 -3.07
C VAL A 7 5.33 20.74 -1.83
N GLU A 8 5.37 21.37 -0.65
CA GLU A 8 5.13 20.66 0.60
C GLU A 8 3.64 20.47 0.83
N ILE A 9 3.31 19.31 1.35
CA ILE A 9 1.94 18.89 1.65
C ILE A 9 1.76 18.80 3.16
N ASP A 10 0.58 19.17 3.62
CA ASP A 10 0.16 19.03 5.01
C ASP A 10 0.17 17.56 5.44
N GLN A 11 0.63 17.29 6.68
CA GLN A 11 0.74 15.91 7.17
C GLN A 11 -0.62 15.28 7.49
N ASP A 12 -1.62 16.08 7.79
CA ASP A 12 -2.97 15.62 8.18
C ASP A 12 -3.97 15.68 7.02
N ASP A 13 -3.68 16.47 5.98
CA ASP A 13 -4.51 16.57 4.76
C ASP A 13 -3.65 16.62 3.50
N ARG A 14 -3.56 15.50 2.82
CA ARG A 14 -2.75 15.33 1.59
C ARG A 14 -3.21 16.21 0.42
N ARG A 15 -4.39 16.80 0.51
CA ARG A 15 -4.95 17.71 -0.50
C ARG A 15 -4.47 19.15 -0.31
N LYS A 16 -3.89 19.47 0.85
CA LYS A 16 -3.50 20.83 1.22
C LYS A 16 -2.02 21.07 0.97
N VAL A 17 -1.74 22.00 0.06
CA VAL A 17 -0.40 22.52 -0.20
C VAL A 17 -0.03 23.56 0.86
N VAL A 18 1.13 23.44 1.49
CA VAL A 18 1.59 24.32 2.57
C VAL A 18 2.85 25.16 2.22
N SER A 19 3.39 25.00 1.02
CA SER A 19 4.53 25.81 0.54
C SER A 19 4.30 26.36 -0.85
N LYS A 20 5.13 27.37 -1.26
CA LYS A 20 5.33 27.70 -2.66
C LYS A 20 6.20 26.62 -3.32
N PRO A 21 6.12 26.46 -4.67
CA PRO A 21 7.03 25.58 -5.39
C PRO A 21 8.50 25.92 -5.19
N TYR A 22 9.36 24.91 -5.00
CA TYR A 22 10.82 25.04 -4.94
C TYR A 22 11.50 23.72 -5.30
N ASP A 23 12.82 23.77 -5.51
CA ASP A 23 13.60 22.59 -5.88
C ASP A 23 14.16 21.86 -4.66
N VAL A 24 14.08 20.53 -4.67
CA VAL A 24 14.73 19.63 -3.72
C VAL A 24 15.67 18.67 -4.44
N ASP A 25 16.71 18.21 -3.75
CA ASP A 25 17.59 17.14 -4.22
C ASP A 25 17.18 15.82 -3.53
N ALA A 26 16.54 14.91 -4.28
CA ALA A 26 15.97 13.69 -3.75
C ALA A 26 16.63 12.43 -4.34
N TRP A 27 16.54 11.32 -3.62
CA TRP A 27 17.08 10.04 -4.07
C TRP A 27 16.05 9.31 -4.94
N LEU A 28 15.92 9.74 -6.19
CA LEU A 28 14.94 9.24 -7.16
C LEU A 28 15.59 8.50 -8.34
N LYS A 29 16.90 8.24 -8.29
CA LYS A 29 17.61 7.53 -9.36
C LYS A 29 18.00 6.12 -8.91
N PHE A 30 17.47 5.10 -9.61
CA PHE A 30 17.71 3.70 -9.33
C PHE A 30 18.11 2.97 -10.62
N ASP A 31 19.31 2.41 -10.65
CA ASP A 31 19.88 1.72 -11.81
C ASP A 31 19.70 0.20 -11.76
N PHE A 32 19.34 -0.35 -10.59
CA PHE A 32 19.09 -1.78 -10.35
C PHE A 32 20.17 -2.72 -10.93
N PRO A 33 21.46 -2.54 -10.59
CA PRO A 33 22.53 -3.31 -11.19
C PRO A 33 22.39 -4.82 -11.00
N GLY A 34 21.77 -5.26 -9.89
CA GLY A 34 21.52 -6.68 -9.62
C GLY A 34 20.53 -7.37 -10.57
N ARG A 35 19.76 -6.61 -11.36
CA ARG A 35 18.84 -7.19 -12.34
C ARG A 35 19.58 -7.87 -13.51
N HIS A 36 20.74 -7.36 -13.93
CA HIS A 36 21.49 -7.83 -15.12
C HIS A 36 20.61 -7.99 -16.37
N GLY A 37 19.57 -7.15 -16.53
CA GLY A 37 18.60 -7.26 -17.62
C GLY A 37 17.54 -8.36 -17.44
N THR A 38 17.54 -9.11 -16.34
CA THR A 38 16.50 -10.09 -16.01
C THR A 38 15.15 -9.37 -15.94
N TYR A 39 14.13 -9.91 -16.57
CA TYR A 39 12.76 -9.40 -16.74
C TYR A 39 12.64 -7.96 -17.28
N SER A 40 13.58 -7.05 -17.03
CA SER A 40 13.53 -5.66 -17.51
C SER A 40 14.90 -4.98 -17.43
N GLY A 41 15.18 -4.10 -18.38
CA GLY A 41 16.32 -3.16 -18.35
C GLY A 41 15.94 -1.76 -17.89
N MET A 42 14.72 -1.56 -17.37
CA MET A 42 14.23 -0.25 -16.95
C MET A 42 15.01 0.29 -15.75
N ARG A 43 15.33 1.59 -15.82
CA ARG A 43 15.90 2.35 -14.70
C ARG A 43 14.85 3.35 -14.23
N TYR A 44 14.81 3.61 -12.92
CA TYR A 44 13.89 4.61 -12.39
C TYR A 44 14.63 5.95 -12.23
N GLY A 45 13.94 7.01 -12.59
CA GLY A 45 14.29 8.40 -12.33
C GLY A 45 13.08 9.11 -11.72
N TRP A 46 13.16 10.42 -11.54
CA TRP A 46 12.08 11.20 -10.93
C TRP A 46 10.71 11.00 -11.60
N ARG A 47 10.71 10.63 -12.91
CA ARG A 47 9.46 10.41 -13.67
C ARG A 47 8.60 9.27 -13.13
N GLN A 48 9.21 8.31 -12.46
CA GLN A 48 8.52 7.15 -11.86
C GLN A 48 7.96 7.44 -10.47
N PHE A 49 8.16 8.66 -9.95
CA PHE A 49 7.71 9.03 -8.60
C PHE A 49 6.83 10.27 -8.65
N ASN A 50 5.84 10.37 -7.75
CA ASN A 50 5.03 11.57 -7.57
C ASN A 50 5.27 12.26 -6.21
N ALA A 51 5.98 11.60 -5.27
CA ALA A 51 6.38 12.20 -4.00
C ALA A 51 7.66 11.60 -3.43
N THR A 52 8.26 12.33 -2.47
CA THR A 52 9.38 11.91 -1.61
C THR A 52 9.27 12.63 -0.26
N ASP A 53 10.00 12.17 0.77
CA ASP A 53 9.94 12.79 2.10
C ASP A 53 11.26 13.42 2.55
N TRP A 54 12.32 13.38 1.73
CA TRP A 54 13.63 13.86 2.13
C TRP A 54 14.29 14.75 1.08
N ASP A 55 14.62 15.99 1.48
CA ASP A 55 15.52 16.86 0.72
C ASP A 55 16.96 16.71 1.24
N HIS A 56 17.82 16.10 0.43
CA HIS A 56 19.22 15.86 0.79
C HIS A 56 20.04 17.14 0.96
N ARG A 57 19.72 18.19 0.19
CA ARG A 57 20.45 19.47 0.20
C ARG A 57 20.24 20.22 1.52
N THR A 58 18.99 20.30 1.99
CA THR A 58 18.64 21.05 3.21
C THR A 58 18.52 20.15 4.44
N ARG A 59 18.56 18.82 4.25
CA ARG A 59 18.32 17.80 5.28
C ARG A 59 16.95 17.97 5.94
N LYS A 60 15.95 18.34 5.14
CA LYS A 60 14.59 18.53 5.59
C LYS A 60 13.75 17.27 5.32
N ASN A 61 12.98 16.88 6.32
CA ASN A 61 11.91 15.89 6.18
C ASN A 61 10.56 16.62 6.08
N ALA A 62 9.79 16.32 5.03
CA ALA A 62 8.42 16.78 4.82
C ALA A 62 7.81 15.94 3.68
N ILE A 63 6.51 16.00 3.48
CA ILE A 63 5.90 15.38 2.31
C ILE A 63 6.08 16.31 1.11
N PHE A 64 6.99 15.97 0.23
CA PHE A 64 7.30 16.71 -0.99
C PHE A 64 6.56 16.08 -2.17
N LYS A 65 5.45 16.69 -2.58
CA LYS A 65 4.76 16.30 -3.82
C LYS A 65 5.52 16.86 -5.02
N ILE A 66 5.93 15.99 -5.93
CA ILE A 66 6.61 16.37 -7.17
C ILE A 66 5.57 16.95 -8.11
N ILE A 67 5.83 18.16 -8.64
CA ILE A 67 4.94 18.87 -9.57
C ILE A 67 5.50 18.95 -10.98
N ASP A 68 6.76 18.55 -11.20
CA ASP A 68 7.34 18.43 -12.52
C ASP A 68 6.53 17.46 -13.40
N GLY A 69 6.30 17.86 -14.65
CA GLY A 69 5.53 17.04 -15.59
C GLY A 69 4.03 16.94 -15.31
N GLY A 70 3.49 17.82 -14.45
CA GLY A 70 2.05 17.87 -14.15
C GLY A 70 1.57 16.70 -13.29
N LYS A 71 2.46 16.13 -12.46
CA LYS A 71 2.12 15.02 -11.56
C LYS A 71 1.13 15.42 -10.47
N ASP A 72 0.31 14.46 -10.07
CA ASP A 72 -0.63 14.59 -8.97
C ASP A 72 -0.77 13.26 -8.22
N TRP A 73 -1.52 13.28 -7.12
CA TRP A 73 -1.90 12.09 -6.39
C TRP A 73 -2.78 11.16 -7.22
N ALA A 74 -2.66 9.87 -7.03
CA ALA A 74 -3.64 8.93 -7.56
C ALA A 74 -5.03 9.23 -7.01
N HIS A 75 -6.05 9.16 -7.87
CA HIS A 75 -7.44 9.50 -7.49
C HIS A 75 -8.23 8.29 -6.98
N ASP A 76 -7.77 7.08 -7.27
CA ASP A 76 -8.41 5.79 -6.99
C ASP A 76 -7.75 5.04 -5.82
N VAL A 77 -7.28 5.79 -4.85
CA VAL A 77 -6.78 5.32 -3.55
C VAL A 77 -7.83 5.51 -2.46
N ASP A 78 -7.59 5.00 -1.26
CA ASP A 78 -8.43 5.33 -0.11
C ASP A 78 -8.43 6.85 0.17
N LYS A 79 -9.60 7.38 0.55
CA LYS A 79 -9.80 8.81 0.85
C LYS A 79 -10.19 9.06 2.29
N THR A 80 -10.34 8.01 3.08
CA THR A 80 -10.70 8.12 4.49
C THR A 80 -9.50 8.51 5.35
N GLU A 81 -8.29 8.16 4.89
CA GLU A 81 -7.04 8.52 5.53
C GLU A 81 -6.47 9.79 4.87
N HIS A 82 -6.25 10.84 5.65
CA HIS A 82 -5.67 12.13 5.21
C HIS A 82 -6.30 12.77 3.96
N GLY A 83 -7.54 12.38 3.60
CA GLY A 83 -8.25 12.86 2.41
C GLY A 83 -7.76 12.31 1.07
N ASN A 84 -6.60 11.68 1.03
CA ASN A 84 -6.02 10.91 -0.08
C ASN A 84 -4.83 10.11 0.45
N ALA A 85 -4.87 8.80 0.37
CA ALA A 85 -3.88 7.91 0.95
C ALA A 85 -2.71 7.57 0.00
N ASP A 86 -2.59 8.18 -1.17
CA ASP A 86 -1.57 7.82 -2.17
C ASP A 86 -0.13 7.87 -1.63
N TYR A 87 0.15 8.78 -0.69
CA TYR A 87 1.46 8.86 -0.06
C TYR A 87 1.45 8.19 1.33
N LEU A 88 2.34 7.21 1.54
CA LEU A 88 2.58 6.62 2.85
C LEU A 88 3.92 7.12 3.43
N LEU A 89 5.04 6.80 2.78
CA LEU A 89 6.39 7.14 3.25
C LEU A 89 7.42 7.05 2.11
N MET A 90 8.61 7.62 2.32
CA MET A 90 9.76 7.56 1.41
C MET A 90 9.42 8.08 0.00
N ASN A 91 9.80 7.33 -1.04
CA ASN A 91 9.56 7.69 -2.45
C ASN A 91 8.31 6.99 -2.96
N ASN A 92 7.29 7.74 -3.29
CA ASN A 92 6.02 7.19 -3.79
C ASN A 92 6.07 6.97 -5.30
N LEU A 93 5.77 5.74 -5.73
CA LEU A 93 5.73 5.38 -7.15
C LEU A 93 4.48 5.94 -7.82
N ASP A 94 4.66 6.54 -8.98
CA ASP A 94 3.59 7.10 -9.80
C ASP A 94 3.01 6.07 -10.77
N TYR A 95 1.99 5.36 -10.35
CA TYR A 95 1.33 4.35 -11.19
C TYR A 95 0.47 4.93 -12.33
N THR A 96 0.57 6.22 -12.65
CA THR A 96 0.09 6.77 -13.92
C THR A 96 1.12 6.57 -15.05
N ASP A 97 2.40 6.32 -14.73
CA ASP A 97 3.45 6.01 -15.70
C ASP A 97 3.29 4.58 -16.24
N LYS A 98 2.93 4.47 -17.53
CA LYS A 98 2.74 3.17 -18.18
C LYS A 98 3.99 2.32 -18.23
N LYS A 99 5.18 2.92 -18.36
CA LYS A 99 6.45 2.17 -18.37
C LYS A 99 6.72 1.54 -17.01
N LEU A 100 6.42 2.29 -15.92
CA LEU A 100 6.49 1.76 -14.57
C LEU A 100 5.49 0.62 -14.35
N GLN A 101 4.23 0.80 -14.79
CA GLN A 101 3.22 -0.26 -14.71
C GLN A 101 3.69 -1.54 -15.41
N ASP A 102 4.24 -1.41 -16.64
CA ASP A 102 4.72 -2.55 -17.42
C ASP A 102 5.91 -3.22 -16.75
N ASP A 103 6.86 -2.45 -16.21
CA ASP A 103 8.02 -2.99 -15.47
C ASP A 103 7.58 -3.79 -14.24
N VAL A 104 6.66 -3.26 -13.44
CA VAL A 104 6.15 -3.93 -12.23
C VAL A 104 5.29 -5.17 -12.58
N LYS A 105 4.54 -5.13 -13.68
CA LYS A 105 3.82 -6.30 -14.19
C LYS A 105 4.78 -7.41 -14.65
N GLN A 106 5.85 -7.06 -15.38
CA GLN A 106 6.88 -8.01 -15.80
C GLN A 106 7.61 -8.62 -14.59
N TRP A 107 7.94 -7.80 -13.59
CA TRP A 107 8.52 -8.29 -12.34
C TRP A 107 7.63 -9.32 -11.66
N GLY A 108 6.33 -9.03 -11.51
CA GLY A 108 5.38 -9.94 -10.87
C GLY A 108 5.28 -11.28 -11.59
N ALA A 109 5.19 -11.26 -12.92
CA ALA A 109 5.15 -12.48 -13.73
C ALA A 109 6.47 -13.28 -13.66
N TRP A 110 7.61 -12.59 -13.65
CA TRP A 110 8.93 -13.22 -13.53
C TRP A 110 9.11 -13.90 -12.19
N ILE A 111 8.81 -13.21 -11.06
CA ILE A 111 9.10 -13.74 -9.73
C ILE A 111 8.24 -14.95 -9.36
N VAL A 112 7.00 -15.00 -9.87
CA VAL A 112 6.13 -16.19 -9.73
C VAL A 112 6.81 -17.40 -10.35
N LYS A 113 7.29 -17.26 -11.57
CA LYS A 113 7.94 -18.35 -12.32
C LYS A 113 9.30 -18.74 -11.71
N GLU A 114 10.10 -17.73 -11.33
CA GLU A 114 11.46 -17.93 -10.83
C GLU A 114 11.48 -18.65 -9.48
N LEU A 115 10.55 -18.31 -8.59
CA LEU A 115 10.50 -18.85 -7.23
C LEU A 115 9.39 -19.90 -7.04
N GLY A 116 8.55 -20.15 -8.04
CA GLY A 116 7.40 -21.04 -7.90
C GLY A 116 6.39 -20.54 -6.85
N LEU A 117 6.12 -19.22 -6.82
CA LEU A 117 5.24 -18.64 -5.81
C LEU A 117 3.79 -19.10 -5.99
N ALA A 118 3.13 -19.42 -4.86
CA ALA A 118 1.71 -19.73 -4.81
C ALA A 118 0.81 -18.48 -4.56
N GLY A 119 1.40 -17.30 -4.35
CA GLY A 119 0.64 -16.08 -4.13
C GLY A 119 1.47 -14.92 -3.61
N PHE A 120 0.78 -13.83 -3.23
CA PHE A 120 1.39 -12.59 -2.75
C PHE A 120 0.63 -12.01 -1.55
N ARG A 121 1.38 -11.44 -0.62
CA ARG A 121 0.89 -10.39 0.27
C ARG A 121 1.12 -9.04 -0.42
N LEU A 122 0.05 -8.27 -0.57
CA LEU A 122 0.09 -6.92 -1.09
C LEU A 122 0.11 -5.95 0.10
N ASP A 123 1.28 -5.35 0.34
CA ASP A 123 1.51 -4.42 1.42
C ASP A 123 0.76 -3.12 1.19
N ALA A 124 0.14 -2.57 2.23
CA ALA A 124 -0.45 -1.22 2.25
C ALA A 124 -1.28 -0.84 1.00
N ILE A 125 -2.17 -1.73 0.53
CA ILE A 125 -2.84 -1.59 -0.77
C ILE A 125 -3.75 -0.36 -0.88
N GLN A 126 -4.15 0.27 0.23
CA GLN A 126 -4.91 1.52 0.23
C GLN A 126 -4.10 2.73 -0.25
N HIS A 127 -2.76 2.61 -0.29
CA HIS A 127 -1.83 3.70 -0.59
C HIS A 127 -1.34 3.73 -2.04
N PHE A 128 -1.92 2.94 -2.93
CA PHE A 128 -1.61 3.03 -4.35
C PHE A 128 -2.83 2.69 -5.21
N SER A 129 -2.77 3.07 -6.50
CA SER A 129 -3.88 2.95 -7.43
C SER A 129 -4.58 1.60 -7.34
N HIS A 130 -5.86 1.60 -6.96
CA HIS A 130 -6.70 0.41 -6.91
C HIS A 130 -6.85 -0.23 -8.30
N LYS A 131 -7.00 0.61 -9.34
CA LYS A 131 -7.06 0.14 -10.72
C LYS A 131 -5.78 -0.58 -11.12
N PHE A 132 -4.61 0.00 -10.81
CA PHE A 132 -3.34 -0.63 -11.12
C PHE A 132 -3.15 -1.94 -10.34
N SER A 133 -3.50 -1.98 -9.04
CA SER A 133 -3.49 -3.20 -8.22
C SER A 133 -4.27 -4.33 -8.90
N ASN A 134 -5.50 -4.02 -9.35
CA ASN A 134 -6.39 -4.99 -10.01
C ASN A 134 -5.82 -5.47 -11.35
N GLU A 135 -5.29 -4.54 -12.15
CA GLU A 135 -4.62 -4.87 -13.42
C GLU A 135 -3.37 -5.73 -13.19
N TRP A 136 -2.61 -5.43 -12.14
CA TRP A 136 -1.39 -6.18 -11.80
C TRP A 136 -1.73 -7.60 -11.36
N MET A 137 -2.66 -7.79 -10.43
CA MET A 137 -3.11 -9.13 -9.99
C MET A 137 -3.63 -9.96 -11.16
N THR A 138 -4.47 -9.37 -12.01
CA THR A 138 -5.02 -10.02 -13.21
C THR A 138 -3.90 -10.43 -14.18
N HIS A 139 -2.92 -9.54 -14.42
CA HIS A 139 -1.78 -9.82 -15.29
C HIS A 139 -0.93 -10.95 -14.74
N VAL A 140 -0.55 -10.91 -13.47
CA VAL A 140 0.31 -11.93 -12.86
C VAL A 140 -0.40 -13.28 -12.84
N GLN A 141 -1.69 -13.32 -12.46
CA GLN A 141 -2.51 -14.53 -12.54
C GLN A 141 -2.54 -15.11 -13.96
N SER A 142 -2.66 -14.27 -14.98
CA SER A 142 -2.68 -14.73 -16.39
C SER A 142 -1.36 -15.36 -16.87
N LYS A 143 -0.28 -15.16 -16.12
CA LYS A 143 1.06 -15.70 -16.41
C LYS A 143 1.42 -16.92 -15.55
N SER A 144 0.55 -17.26 -14.59
CA SER A 144 0.66 -18.47 -13.78
C SER A 144 -0.25 -19.57 -14.32
N ASN A 145 0.24 -20.80 -14.30
CA ASN A 145 -0.57 -21.98 -14.66
C ASN A 145 -1.48 -22.42 -13.49
N GLU A 146 -1.16 -22.00 -12.28
CA GLU A 146 -1.88 -22.36 -11.07
C GLU A 146 -2.61 -21.13 -10.49
N PRO A 147 -3.73 -21.31 -9.80
CA PRO A 147 -4.36 -20.22 -9.07
C PRO A 147 -3.41 -19.61 -8.04
N LEU A 148 -3.25 -18.28 -8.07
CA LEU A 148 -2.46 -17.55 -7.10
C LEU A 148 -3.34 -17.01 -5.98
N PHE A 149 -2.86 -17.11 -4.75
CA PHE A 149 -3.50 -16.52 -3.59
C PHE A 149 -3.03 -15.07 -3.41
N PHE A 150 -3.96 -14.13 -3.36
CA PHE A 150 -3.65 -12.72 -3.07
C PHE A 150 -4.27 -12.32 -1.74
N VAL A 151 -3.45 -11.77 -0.84
CA VAL A 151 -3.95 -11.14 0.39
C VAL A 151 -3.45 -9.70 0.48
N GLY A 152 -4.37 -8.76 0.61
CA GLY A 152 -4.09 -7.34 0.75
C GLY A 152 -4.04 -6.93 2.21
N GLU A 153 -3.08 -6.08 2.54
CA GLU A 153 -3.06 -5.38 3.80
C GLU A 153 -3.78 -4.04 3.65
N PHE A 154 -4.94 -3.95 4.28
CA PHE A 154 -5.73 -2.73 4.36
C PHE A 154 -6.12 -2.49 5.82
N TRP A 155 -5.38 -1.63 6.52
CA TRP A 155 -5.63 -1.34 7.92
C TRP A 155 -6.82 -0.38 8.09
N SER A 156 -8.00 -0.94 8.29
CA SER A 156 -9.21 -0.20 8.61
C SER A 156 -10.12 -0.99 9.54
N GLY A 157 -10.67 -0.32 10.55
CA GLY A 157 -11.73 -0.89 11.40
C GLY A 157 -13.12 -0.86 10.75
N ASN A 158 -13.24 -0.27 9.56
CA ASN A 158 -14.52 -0.13 8.85
C ASN A 158 -14.73 -1.30 7.87
N VAL A 159 -15.55 -2.27 8.28
CA VAL A 159 -15.84 -3.45 7.47
C VAL A 159 -16.51 -3.12 6.13
N GLN A 160 -17.33 -2.05 6.07
CA GLN A 160 -17.99 -1.61 4.85
C GLN A 160 -16.96 -1.11 3.82
N LEU A 161 -15.91 -0.42 4.27
CA LEU A 161 -14.81 -0.01 3.39
C LEU A 161 -14.06 -1.21 2.83
N LEU A 162 -13.74 -2.20 3.68
CA LEU A 162 -13.06 -3.43 3.26
C LEU A 162 -13.90 -4.23 2.25
N THR A 163 -15.20 -4.39 2.51
CA THR A 163 -16.11 -5.11 1.59
C THR A 163 -16.27 -4.37 0.26
N HIS A 164 -16.38 -3.03 0.29
CA HIS A 164 -16.43 -2.24 -0.93
C HIS A 164 -15.16 -2.40 -1.78
N TRP A 165 -13.99 -2.42 -1.13
CA TRP A 165 -12.71 -2.64 -1.81
C TRP A 165 -12.65 -4.03 -2.46
N LEU A 166 -13.10 -5.07 -1.75
CA LEU A 166 -13.19 -6.44 -2.29
C LEU A 166 -14.15 -6.54 -3.47
N ASP A 167 -15.32 -5.92 -3.37
CA ASP A 167 -16.36 -5.95 -4.43
C ASP A 167 -15.87 -5.27 -5.74
N ALA A 168 -14.94 -4.31 -5.63
CA ALA A 168 -14.32 -3.63 -6.76
C ALA A 168 -13.01 -4.29 -7.25
N SER A 169 -12.58 -5.40 -6.64
CA SER A 169 -11.35 -6.12 -6.96
C SER A 169 -11.61 -7.40 -7.74
N PRO A 170 -10.59 -7.97 -8.43
CA PRO A 170 -10.72 -9.26 -9.10
C PRO A 170 -11.09 -10.37 -8.11
N ALA A 171 -11.78 -11.38 -8.58
CA ALA A 171 -12.01 -12.59 -7.80
C ALA A 171 -10.67 -13.21 -7.34
N GLY A 172 -10.60 -13.59 -6.08
CA GLY A 172 -9.38 -14.18 -5.49
C GLY A 172 -8.54 -13.21 -4.64
N LEU A 173 -8.91 -11.93 -4.54
CA LEU A 173 -8.33 -11.06 -3.51
C LEU A 173 -8.98 -11.37 -2.15
N HIS A 174 -8.14 -11.48 -1.15
CA HIS A 174 -8.49 -11.59 0.26
C HIS A 174 -7.92 -10.36 0.99
N LEU A 175 -8.50 -9.99 2.13
CA LEU A 175 -7.93 -8.94 3.00
C LEU A 175 -7.69 -9.47 4.40
N TYR A 176 -6.71 -8.91 5.08
CA TYR A 176 -6.58 -9.09 6.52
C TYR A 176 -7.81 -8.55 7.24
N ASP A 177 -8.33 -9.32 8.19
CA ASP A 177 -9.45 -8.90 9.04
C ASP A 177 -8.97 -7.99 10.17
N ALA A 178 -8.63 -6.73 9.80
CA ALA A 178 -8.22 -5.72 10.77
C ALA A 178 -9.29 -5.45 11.84
N PRO A 179 -10.61 -5.38 11.51
CA PRO A 179 -11.66 -5.28 12.52
C PRO A 179 -11.62 -6.38 13.59
N LEU A 180 -11.40 -7.64 13.20
CA LEU A 180 -11.28 -8.75 14.15
C LEU A 180 -10.06 -8.58 15.06
N LEU A 181 -8.91 -8.21 14.49
CA LEU A 181 -7.69 -7.92 15.26
C LEU A 181 -7.96 -6.82 16.30
N TYR A 182 -8.63 -5.73 15.91
CA TYR A 182 -8.98 -4.64 16.82
C TYR A 182 -9.97 -5.07 17.90
N ASN A 183 -10.96 -5.90 17.57
CA ASN A 183 -11.89 -6.46 18.55
C ASN A 183 -11.18 -7.35 19.56
N LEU A 184 -10.29 -8.24 19.10
CA LEU A 184 -9.47 -9.10 19.97
C LEU A 184 -8.56 -8.27 20.88
N ALA A 185 -7.86 -7.26 20.35
CA ALA A 185 -7.01 -6.37 21.13
C ALA A 185 -7.81 -5.64 22.21
N ARG A 186 -8.93 -5.01 21.85
CA ARG A 186 -9.82 -4.31 22.79
C ARG A 186 -10.32 -5.26 23.90
N THR A 187 -10.71 -6.48 23.53
CA THR A 187 -11.18 -7.48 24.49
C THR A 187 -10.07 -7.91 25.44
N SER A 188 -8.83 -8.09 24.95
CA SER A 188 -7.68 -8.48 25.79
C SER A 188 -7.32 -7.42 26.84
N TRP A 189 -7.63 -6.15 26.58
CA TRP A 189 -7.37 -5.03 27.52
C TRP A 189 -8.50 -4.82 28.52
N SER A 190 -9.66 -5.43 28.29
CA SER A 190 -10.81 -5.29 29.18
C SER A 190 -10.57 -6.00 30.53
N LYS A 191 -10.98 -5.35 31.62
CA LYS A 191 -11.04 -5.99 32.95
C LYS A 191 -12.11 -7.08 33.03
N LYS A 192 -13.11 -7.01 32.16
CA LYS A 192 -14.20 -7.98 32.02
C LYS A 192 -14.33 -8.31 30.54
N PRO A 193 -13.50 -9.22 30.00
CA PRO A 193 -13.52 -9.56 28.60
C PRO A 193 -14.83 -10.23 28.22
N ASP A 194 -15.45 -9.74 27.13
CA ASP A 194 -16.63 -10.35 26.53
C ASP A 194 -16.26 -10.84 25.13
N LEU A 195 -16.28 -12.14 24.96
CA LEU A 195 -15.97 -12.79 23.69
C LEU A 195 -17.19 -12.95 22.78
N SER A 196 -18.40 -12.70 23.29
CA SER A 196 -19.64 -12.90 22.53
C SER A 196 -19.76 -11.98 21.31
N SER A 197 -19.10 -10.82 21.33
CA SER A 197 -19.16 -9.78 20.31
C SER A 197 -17.87 -9.62 19.49
N ILE A 198 -16.89 -10.52 19.64
CA ILE A 198 -15.59 -10.36 18.93
C ILE A 198 -15.71 -10.39 17.41
N PHE A 199 -16.72 -11.09 16.89
CA PHE A 199 -16.96 -11.18 15.44
C PHE A 199 -17.86 -10.06 14.90
N ASP A 200 -18.40 -9.20 15.77
CA ASP A 200 -19.28 -8.12 15.32
C ASP A 200 -18.51 -7.11 14.47
N GLN A 201 -19.12 -6.74 13.32
CA GLN A 201 -18.53 -5.80 12.37
C GLN A 201 -17.13 -6.22 11.89
N THR A 202 -16.89 -7.52 11.72
CA THR A 202 -15.62 -8.06 11.19
C THR A 202 -15.75 -8.51 9.75
N LEU A 203 -14.61 -8.62 9.07
CA LEU A 203 -14.59 -9.08 7.70
C LEU A 203 -14.96 -10.57 7.61
N VAL A 204 -14.54 -11.39 8.56
CA VAL A 204 -14.90 -12.83 8.60
C VAL A 204 -16.41 -13.02 8.79
N GLN A 205 -17.09 -12.13 9.51
CA GLN A 205 -18.55 -12.16 9.60
C GLN A 205 -19.20 -11.77 8.27
N ALA A 206 -18.71 -10.71 7.62
CA ALA A 206 -19.34 -10.15 6.40
C ALA A 206 -18.97 -10.93 5.12
N ARG A 207 -17.74 -11.41 4.99
CA ARG A 207 -17.16 -12.07 3.82
C ARG A 207 -16.18 -13.18 4.23
N PRO A 208 -16.65 -14.30 4.84
CA PRO A 208 -15.78 -15.34 5.39
C PRO A 208 -14.83 -15.93 4.35
N GLN A 209 -15.22 -15.98 3.08
CA GLN A 209 -14.40 -16.54 1.99
C GLN A 209 -13.24 -15.63 1.58
N SER A 210 -13.29 -14.33 1.93
CA SER A 210 -12.27 -13.33 1.56
C SER A 210 -11.53 -12.76 2.76
N ALA A 211 -11.78 -13.27 3.96
CA ALA A 211 -11.16 -12.82 5.18
C ALA A 211 -9.94 -13.67 5.55
N VAL A 212 -8.82 -13.03 5.79
CA VAL A 212 -7.62 -13.64 6.40
C VAL A 212 -7.52 -13.13 7.83
N THR A 213 -7.85 -14.00 8.79
CA THR A 213 -7.84 -13.65 10.21
C THR A 213 -6.42 -13.66 10.76
N LEU A 214 -6.14 -12.73 11.66
CA LEU A 214 -4.87 -12.63 12.38
C LEU A 214 -5.12 -12.08 13.78
N VAL A 215 -4.22 -12.42 14.70
CA VAL A 215 -4.28 -11.93 16.08
C VAL A 215 -3.28 -10.81 16.34
N MET A 216 -2.23 -10.73 15.53
CA MET A 216 -1.16 -9.74 15.63
C MET A 216 -0.37 -9.70 14.32
N SER A 217 0.21 -8.56 13.98
CA SER A 217 1.20 -8.41 12.92
C SER A 217 2.48 -7.75 13.46
N HIS A 218 3.54 -7.70 12.65
CA HIS A 218 4.77 -6.98 13.01
C HIS A 218 4.53 -5.47 13.21
N ASP A 219 3.51 -4.88 12.56
CA ASP A 219 3.16 -3.47 12.71
C ASP A 219 2.28 -3.19 13.94
N THR A 220 1.57 -4.20 14.45
CA THR A 220 0.63 -4.02 15.55
C THR A 220 1.15 -4.51 16.90
N GLN A 221 2.28 -5.24 16.95
CA GLN A 221 2.79 -5.88 18.17
C GLN A 221 3.15 -4.90 19.32
N TYR A 222 3.44 -3.63 19.02
CA TYR A 222 3.79 -2.58 19.99
C TYR A 222 2.80 -1.40 19.97
N SER A 223 1.64 -1.57 19.37
CA SER A 223 0.63 -0.53 19.24
C SER A 223 -0.55 -0.74 20.20
N THR A 224 -1.47 0.24 20.21
CA THR A 224 -2.75 0.12 20.89
C THR A 224 -3.63 -1.03 20.38
N HIS A 225 -3.24 -1.66 19.30
CA HIS A 225 -3.93 -2.80 18.69
C HIS A 225 -3.25 -4.14 18.96
N SER A 226 -2.23 -4.16 19.83
CA SER A 226 -1.58 -5.42 20.24
C SER A 226 -2.40 -6.15 21.30
N LEU A 227 -2.37 -7.48 21.26
CA LEU A 227 -2.89 -8.30 22.35
C LEU A 227 -2.00 -8.14 23.58
N THR A 228 -2.60 -7.92 24.74
CA THR A 228 -1.89 -7.97 26.01
C THR A 228 -2.25 -9.26 26.74
N CYS A 229 -1.24 -10.07 27.06
CA CYS A 229 -1.41 -11.14 28.03
C CYS A 229 -1.27 -10.50 29.43
N ARG A 230 -2.35 -10.43 30.20
CA ARG A 230 -2.26 -10.15 31.65
C ARG A 230 -2.04 -11.49 32.33
N LEU A 231 -0.81 -11.71 32.75
CA LEU A 231 -0.49 -12.76 33.75
C LEU A 231 -1.08 -12.38 35.10
#